data_48a9d65bc9dad029c07262eb1596fa91
#
_entry.id   48a9d65bc9dad029c07262eb1596fa91
#
_cell.length_a   1.000
_cell.length_b   1.000
_cell.length_c   1.000
_cell.angle_alpha   90.00
_cell.angle_beta   90.00
_cell.angle_gamma   90.00
#
_symmetry.space_group_name_H-M   'P 1'
#
loop_
_entity.id
_entity.type
_entity.pdbx_description
1 polymer ?
#
loop_
_entity_poly.entity_id
_entity_poly.type
_entity_poly.pdbx_seq_one_letter_code
_entity_poly.pdbx_strand_id
1 'polypeptide(L)'
;MVNPFDWRTILLAKHAQHVVLIHFPIALFVSGVVFDLLSRGKRDSQLASAAYLNLSGATVMVLPAIVTGVLAWQFALEGKSLKGLLLLHLMAASFAGLFVAASWWVHRQARKSKLLSLPRYRIAVELVGVAIIALTAHLGGFLSGVNT
;
A
#
# COMPACT_ATOMS: atom_id res chain seq x y z
N MET A 1 17.20 -20.80 -22.94
CA MET A 1 16.96 -20.76 -21.48
C MET A 1 17.02 -19.31 -21.03
N VAL A 2 16.00 -18.85 -20.31
CA VAL A 2 16.01 -17.51 -19.71
C VAL A 2 17.03 -17.54 -18.56
N ASN A 3 18.03 -16.66 -18.60
CA ASN A 3 18.98 -16.53 -17.49
C ASN A 3 18.32 -15.76 -16.35
N PRO A 4 18.04 -16.38 -15.18
CA PRO A 4 17.35 -15.71 -14.07
C PRO A 4 18.17 -14.58 -13.45
N PHE A 5 19.47 -14.49 -13.76
CA PHE A 5 20.37 -13.44 -13.28
C PHE A 5 20.64 -12.36 -14.34
N ASP A 6 19.93 -12.38 -15.47
CA ASP A 6 20.05 -11.33 -16.47
C ASP A 6 19.33 -10.06 -15.96
N TRP A 7 20.12 -9.06 -15.56
CA TRP A 7 19.63 -7.79 -15.04
C TRP A 7 18.72 -7.04 -16.03
N ARG A 8 18.92 -7.22 -17.33
CA ARG A 8 18.06 -6.60 -18.35
C ARG A 8 16.67 -7.21 -18.31
N THR A 9 16.57 -8.53 -18.26
CA THR A 9 15.30 -9.23 -18.14
C THR A 9 14.57 -8.84 -16.84
N ILE A 10 15.30 -8.73 -15.72
CA ILE A 10 14.76 -8.30 -14.43
C ILE A 10 14.21 -6.87 -14.52
N LEU A 11 14.98 -5.92 -15.06
CA LEU A 11 14.57 -4.52 -15.18
C LEU A 11 13.45 -4.30 -16.20
N LEU A 12 13.34 -5.14 -17.22
CA LEU A 12 12.28 -5.04 -18.22
C LEU A 12 10.99 -5.79 -17.85
N ALA A 13 11.02 -6.63 -16.83
CA ALA A 13 9.86 -7.38 -16.35
C ALA A 13 8.87 -6.48 -15.57
N LYS A 14 8.19 -5.57 -16.27
CA LYS A 14 7.33 -4.52 -15.68
C LYS A 14 6.27 -5.06 -14.73
N HIS A 15 5.67 -6.20 -15.07
CA HIS A 15 4.69 -6.85 -14.20
C HIS A 15 5.34 -7.36 -12.90
N ALA A 16 6.46 -8.07 -13.00
CA ALA A 16 7.19 -8.57 -11.84
C ALA A 16 7.67 -7.44 -10.92
N GLN A 17 8.13 -6.32 -11.47
CA GLN A 17 8.51 -5.13 -10.69
C GLN A 17 7.34 -4.60 -9.88
N HIS A 18 6.15 -4.50 -10.48
CA HIS A 18 4.96 -4.06 -9.76
C HIS A 18 4.62 -5.01 -8.61
N VAL A 19 4.56 -6.31 -8.88
CA VAL A 19 4.27 -7.33 -7.86
C VAL A 19 5.24 -7.27 -6.68
N VAL A 20 6.53 -7.08 -6.92
CA VAL A 20 7.54 -6.95 -5.86
C VAL A 20 7.34 -5.65 -5.08
N LEU A 21 7.17 -4.52 -5.76
CA LEU A 21 7.13 -3.21 -5.13
C LEU A 21 5.88 -2.97 -4.28
N ILE A 22 4.73 -3.54 -4.63
CA ILE A 22 3.50 -3.39 -3.85
C ILE A 22 3.61 -3.98 -2.44
N HIS A 23 4.50 -4.95 -2.21
CA HIS A 23 4.67 -5.54 -0.89
C HIS A 23 5.20 -4.54 0.14
N PHE A 24 5.99 -3.55 -0.28
CA PHE A 24 6.53 -2.54 0.63
C PHE A 24 5.44 -1.66 1.26
N PRO A 25 4.57 -0.96 0.49
CA PRO A 25 3.51 -0.16 1.10
C PRO A 25 2.53 -1.02 1.89
N ILE A 26 2.22 -2.24 1.45
CA ILE A 26 1.34 -3.16 2.16
C ILE A 26 1.94 -3.54 3.53
N ALA A 27 3.18 -4.04 3.56
CA ALA A 27 3.82 -4.48 4.79
C ALA A 27 4.01 -3.32 5.77
N LEU A 28 4.45 -2.16 5.29
CA LEU A 28 4.64 -0.98 6.12
C LEU A 28 3.31 -0.47 6.67
N PHE A 29 2.24 -0.45 5.87
CA PHE A 29 0.93 -0.01 6.35
C PHE A 29 0.38 -0.94 7.42
N VAL A 30 0.36 -2.25 7.16
CA VAL A 30 -0.14 -3.25 8.12
C VAL A 30 0.67 -3.21 9.41
N SER A 31 2.00 -3.17 9.33
CA SER A 31 2.87 -3.04 10.52
C SER A 31 2.60 -1.74 11.26
N GLY A 32 2.41 -0.63 10.54
CA GLY A 32 2.06 0.66 11.13
C GLY A 32 0.76 0.61 11.93
N VAL A 33 -0.29 0.00 11.36
CA VAL A 33 -1.58 -0.19 12.03
C VAL A 33 -1.44 -1.08 13.26
N VAL A 34 -0.71 -2.20 13.16
CA VAL A 34 -0.45 -3.07 14.31
C VAL A 34 0.26 -2.32 15.44
N PHE A 35 1.30 -1.55 15.14
CA PHE A 35 2.01 -0.77 16.14
C PHE A 35 1.13 0.33 16.74
N ASP A 36 0.25 0.96 15.95
CA ASP A 36 -0.69 1.93 16.48
C ASP A 36 -1.68 1.30 17.46
N LEU A 37 -2.29 0.18 17.10
CA LEU A 37 -3.20 -0.56 17.97
C LEU A 37 -2.52 -0.97 19.28
N LEU A 38 -1.29 -1.49 19.20
CA LEU A 38 -0.51 -1.88 20.38
C LEU A 38 -0.08 -0.67 21.23
N SER A 39 0.10 0.49 20.64
CA SER A 39 0.40 1.74 21.36
C SER A 39 -0.76 2.20 22.25
N ARG A 40 -1.98 1.67 22.02
CA ARG A 40 -3.23 2.06 22.69
C ARG A 40 -3.51 3.57 22.62
N GLY A 41 -3.07 4.22 21.54
CA GLY A 41 -3.21 5.65 21.34
C GLY A 41 -2.28 6.54 22.19
N LYS A 42 -1.33 5.96 22.92
CA LYS A 42 -0.32 6.71 23.68
C LYS A 42 0.74 7.24 22.72
N ARG A 43 0.69 8.54 22.46
CA ARG A 43 1.53 9.22 21.46
C ARG A 43 3.04 9.09 21.71
N ASP A 44 3.46 9.14 22.95
CA ASP A 44 4.89 9.19 23.32
C ASP A 44 5.51 7.80 23.55
N SER A 45 4.82 6.73 23.14
CA SER A 45 5.37 5.38 23.18
C SER A 45 6.29 5.11 21.98
N GLN A 46 7.25 4.21 22.14
CA GLN A 46 8.09 3.73 21.04
C GLN A 46 7.23 3.13 19.91
N LEU A 47 6.15 2.41 20.28
CA LEU A 47 5.22 1.82 19.33
C LEU A 47 4.49 2.90 18.49
N ALA A 48 4.07 4.01 19.10
CA ALA A 48 3.48 5.12 18.37
C ALA A 48 4.48 5.79 17.41
N SER A 49 5.75 5.82 17.76
CA SER A 49 6.80 6.30 16.87
C SER A 49 7.06 5.33 15.73
N ALA A 50 7.09 4.02 16.00
CA ALA A 50 7.19 2.99 14.99
C ALA A 50 5.97 3.01 14.04
N ALA A 51 4.75 3.15 14.57
CA ALA A 51 3.53 3.32 13.78
C ALA A 51 3.66 4.48 12.80
N TYR A 52 4.03 5.66 13.29
CA TYR A 52 4.18 6.85 12.45
C TYR A 52 5.25 6.68 11.35
N LEU A 53 6.40 6.11 11.66
CA LEU A 53 7.45 5.87 10.68
C LEU A 53 7.00 4.87 9.61
N ASN A 54 6.34 3.80 9.99
CA ASN A 54 5.81 2.80 9.06
C ASN A 54 4.72 3.41 8.16
N LEU A 55 3.76 4.16 8.71
CA LEU A 55 2.74 4.86 7.92
C LEU A 55 3.34 5.90 6.97
N SER A 56 4.40 6.59 7.40
CA SER A 56 5.13 7.54 6.54
C SER A 56 5.82 6.81 5.39
N GLY A 57 6.53 5.73 5.68
CA GLY A 57 7.17 4.88 4.68
C GLY A 57 6.15 4.28 3.70
N ALA A 58 5.02 3.77 4.21
CA ALA A 58 3.93 3.26 3.38
C ALA A 58 3.44 4.31 2.39
N THR A 59 3.18 5.55 2.87
CA THR A 59 2.70 6.65 2.03
C THR A 59 3.70 7.01 0.92
N VAL A 60 5.00 7.04 1.23
CA VAL A 60 6.05 7.29 0.23
C VAL A 60 6.09 6.15 -0.79
N MET A 61 6.00 4.89 -0.34
CA MET A 61 6.07 3.72 -1.20
C MET A 61 4.83 3.49 -2.07
N VAL A 62 3.71 4.19 -1.80
CA VAL A 62 2.55 4.21 -2.71
C VAL A 62 2.94 4.81 -4.08
N LEU A 63 3.83 5.81 -4.12
CA LEU A 63 4.22 6.47 -5.37
C LEU A 63 4.90 5.50 -6.37
N PRO A 64 5.99 4.78 -6.01
CA PRO A 64 6.57 3.80 -6.92
C PRO A 64 5.63 2.64 -7.24
N ALA A 65 4.73 2.26 -6.32
CA ALA A 65 3.71 1.25 -6.60
C ALA A 65 2.74 1.72 -7.70
N ILE A 66 2.29 2.98 -7.67
CA ILE A 66 1.45 3.56 -8.73
C ILE A 66 2.21 3.59 -10.06
N VAL A 67 3.44 4.09 -10.07
CA VAL A 67 4.26 4.17 -11.29
C VAL A 67 4.43 2.80 -11.93
N THR A 68 4.82 1.80 -11.14
CA THR A 68 5.01 0.44 -11.68
C THR A 68 3.69 -0.24 -12.07
N GLY A 69 2.57 0.09 -11.42
CA GLY A 69 1.24 -0.35 -11.81
C GLY A 69 0.83 0.18 -13.18
N VAL A 70 1.04 1.47 -13.43
CA VAL A 70 0.80 2.09 -14.74
C VAL A 70 1.70 1.47 -15.81
N LEU A 71 2.98 1.25 -15.51
CA LEU A 71 3.91 0.59 -16.43
C LEU A 71 3.50 -0.86 -16.71
N ALA A 72 3.05 -1.61 -15.71
CA ALA A 72 2.54 -2.96 -15.89
C ALA A 72 1.28 -2.98 -16.77
N TRP A 73 0.34 -2.07 -16.53
CA TRP A 73 -0.82 -1.92 -17.39
C TRP A 73 -0.45 -1.61 -18.83
N GLN A 74 0.43 -0.63 -19.05
CA GLN A 74 0.80 -0.18 -20.39
C GLN A 74 1.60 -1.23 -21.17
N PHE A 75 2.54 -1.93 -20.52
CA PHE A 75 3.48 -2.82 -21.21
C PHE A 75 3.18 -4.31 -21.05
N ALA A 76 2.68 -4.74 -19.89
CA ALA A 76 2.37 -6.15 -19.67
C ALA A 76 0.92 -6.50 -20.06
N LEU A 77 -0.01 -5.57 -19.92
CA LEU A 77 -1.41 -5.72 -20.33
C LEU A 77 -1.75 -4.98 -21.65
N GLU A 78 -0.74 -4.51 -22.38
CA GLU A 78 -0.88 -3.85 -23.69
C GLU A 78 -1.90 -2.70 -23.71
N GLY A 79 -2.02 -1.96 -22.61
CA GLY A 79 -2.97 -0.87 -22.46
C GLY A 79 -4.44 -1.28 -22.61
N LYS A 80 -4.79 -2.52 -22.26
CA LYS A 80 -6.17 -3.02 -22.34
C LYS A 80 -7.16 -2.04 -21.71
N SER A 81 -8.36 -1.98 -22.28
CA SER A 81 -9.42 -1.11 -21.76
C SER A 81 -9.72 -1.40 -20.28
N LEU A 82 -9.86 -0.34 -19.48
CA LEU A 82 -10.17 -0.43 -18.05
C LEU A 82 -11.62 -0.90 -17.86
N LYS A 83 -11.81 -2.22 -17.85
CA LYS A 83 -13.12 -2.88 -17.68
C LYS A 83 -12.99 -4.09 -16.76
N GLY A 84 -14.12 -4.51 -16.16
CA GLY A 84 -14.19 -5.72 -15.34
C GLY A 84 -13.18 -5.70 -14.19
N LEU A 85 -12.44 -6.78 -14.03
CA LEU A 85 -11.50 -7.00 -12.94
C LEU A 85 -10.38 -5.93 -12.88
N LEU A 86 -9.87 -5.49 -14.04
CA LEU A 86 -8.83 -4.47 -14.10
C LEU A 86 -9.33 -3.13 -13.57
N LEU A 87 -10.56 -2.73 -13.92
CA LEU A 87 -11.16 -1.51 -13.38
C LEU A 87 -11.40 -1.62 -11.88
N LEU A 88 -11.93 -2.75 -11.40
CA LEU A 88 -12.15 -2.99 -9.97
C LEU A 88 -10.84 -2.92 -9.18
N HIS A 89 -9.77 -3.53 -9.69
CA HIS A 89 -8.45 -3.46 -9.07
C HIS A 89 -7.93 -2.02 -9.02
N LEU A 90 -8.04 -1.26 -10.11
CA LEU A 90 -7.62 0.14 -10.16
C LEU A 90 -8.39 1.00 -9.13
N MET A 91 -9.71 0.83 -9.05
CA MET A 91 -10.53 1.54 -8.06
C MET A 91 -10.12 1.18 -6.63
N ALA A 92 -10.00 -0.11 -6.33
CA ALA A 92 -9.59 -0.59 -5.01
C ALA A 92 -8.18 -0.07 -4.65
N ALA A 93 -7.22 -0.11 -5.59
CA ALA A 93 -5.87 0.41 -5.39
C ALA A 93 -5.85 1.92 -5.12
N SER A 94 -6.70 2.68 -5.82
CA SER A 94 -6.85 4.13 -5.60
C SER A 94 -7.38 4.43 -4.20
N PHE A 95 -8.43 3.73 -3.77
CA PHE A 95 -8.94 3.86 -2.41
C PHE A 95 -7.91 3.41 -1.37
N ALA A 96 -7.19 2.31 -1.60
CA ALA A 96 -6.11 1.87 -0.70
C ALA A 96 -5.07 2.97 -0.51
N GLY A 97 -4.59 3.59 -1.59
CA GLY A 97 -3.65 4.71 -1.52
C GLY A 97 -4.20 5.90 -0.73
N LEU A 98 -5.49 6.25 -0.91
CA LEU A 98 -6.14 7.31 -0.15
C LEU A 98 -6.21 7.01 1.35
N PHE A 99 -6.55 5.76 1.74
CA PHE A 99 -6.59 5.36 3.15
C PHE A 99 -5.21 5.32 3.78
N VAL A 100 -4.17 4.89 3.05
CA VAL A 100 -2.77 4.97 3.50
C VAL A 100 -2.38 6.42 3.78
N ALA A 101 -2.64 7.33 2.85
CA ALA A 101 -2.34 8.75 3.00
C ALA A 101 -3.16 9.40 4.12
N ALA A 102 -4.45 9.06 4.24
CA ALA A 102 -5.33 9.57 5.30
C ALA A 102 -4.84 9.13 6.69
N SER A 103 -4.48 7.84 6.85
CA SER A 103 -3.93 7.33 8.11
C SER A 103 -2.65 8.08 8.51
N TRP A 104 -1.71 8.21 7.59
CA TRP A 104 -0.50 9.03 7.82
C TRP A 104 -0.83 10.47 8.19
N TRP A 105 -1.78 11.10 7.49
CA TRP A 105 -2.18 12.49 7.74
C TRP A 105 -2.75 12.69 9.14
N VAL A 106 -3.60 11.77 9.60
CA VAL A 106 -4.17 11.81 10.97
C VAL A 106 -3.05 11.78 12.02
N HIS A 107 -2.10 10.85 11.87
CA HIS A 107 -0.95 10.75 12.78
C HIS A 107 -0.06 12.00 12.73
N ARG A 108 0.19 12.53 11.53
CA ARG A 108 0.98 13.75 11.35
C ARG A 108 0.31 14.95 12.02
N GLN A 109 -1.01 15.12 11.87
CA GLN A 109 -1.74 16.23 12.48
C GLN A 109 -1.75 16.11 14.01
N ALA A 110 -1.97 14.92 14.56
CA ALA A 110 -1.90 14.70 16.00
C ALA A 110 -0.51 15.04 16.58
N ARG A 111 0.57 14.73 15.86
CA ARG A 111 1.93 15.11 16.26
C ARG A 111 2.15 16.62 16.21
N LYS A 112 1.62 17.32 15.20
CA LYS A 112 1.74 18.78 15.09
C LYS A 112 0.94 19.52 16.16
N SER A 113 -0.27 19.07 16.45
CA SER A 113 -1.18 19.71 17.40
C SER A 113 -0.83 19.45 18.87
N LYS A 114 0.25 18.73 19.16
CA LYS A 114 0.69 18.37 20.52
C LYS A 114 -0.39 17.68 21.37
N LEU A 115 -1.33 17.00 20.72
CA LEU A 115 -2.35 16.20 21.41
C LEU A 115 -1.68 15.08 22.21
N LEU A 116 -2.13 14.87 23.43
CA LEU A 116 -1.61 13.81 24.32
C LEU A 116 -2.01 12.41 23.82
N SER A 117 -3.13 12.31 23.09
CA SER A 117 -3.63 11.05 22.52
C SER A 117 -4.08 11.24 21.09
N LEU A 118 -4.00 10.15 20.32
CA LEU A 118 -4.50 10.10 18.95
C LEU A 118 -6.03 10.03 18.92
N PRO A 119 -6.71 10.64 17.93
CA PRO A 119 -8.15 10.59 17.81
C PRO A 119 -8.65 9.16 17.55
N ARG A 120 -9.75 8.77 18.19
CA ARG A 120 -10.27 7.38 18.11
C ARG A 120 -10.72 6.96 16.70
N TYR A 121 -11.21 7.91 15.89
CA TYR A 121 -11.65 7.62 14.52
C TYR A 121 -10.52 7.10 13.61
N ARG A 122 -9.25 7.32 13.96
CA ARG A 122 -8.12 6.77 13.20
C ARG A 122 -8.20 5.26 13.03
N ILE A 123 -8.67 4.55 14.08
CA ILE A 123 -8.78 3.08 14.06
C ILE A 123 -9.73 2.63 12.93
N ALA A 124 -10.86 3.33 12.77
CA ALA A 124 -11.78 3.02 11.67
C ALA A 124 -11.12 3.26 10.30
N VAL A 125 -10.40 4.37 10.14
CA VAL A 125 -9.67 4.69 8.89
C VAL A 125 -8.64 3.61 8.59
N GLU A 126 -7.86 3.20 9.56
CA GLU A 126 -6.81 2.19 9.43
C GLU A 126 -7.36 0.80 9.12
N LEU A 127 -8.39 0.34 9.85
CA LEU A 127 -8.99 -0.97 9.63
C LEU A 127 -9.70 -1.07 8.27
N VAL A 128 -10.40 -0.02 7.85
CA VAL A 128 -10.98 0.07 6.49
C VAL A 128 -9.85 0.05 5.45
N GLY A 129 -8.76 0.77 5.70
CA GLY A 129 -7.58 0.75 4.84
C GLY A 129 -6.99 -0.66 4.68
N VAL A 130 -6.83 -1.40 5.79
CA VAL A 130 -6.36 -2.80 5.75
C VAL A 130 -7.31 -3.68 4.94
N ALA A 131 -8.63 -3.55 5.13
CA ALA A 131 -9.61 -4.33 4.38
C ALA A 131 -9.56 -4.04 2.87
N ILE A 132 -9.43 -2.76 2.49
CA ILE A 132 -9.32 -2.36 1.08
C ILE A 132 -8.00 -2.85 0.48
N ILE A 133 -6.89 -2.79 1.21
CA ILE A 133 -5.60 -3.32 0.77
C ILE A 133 -5.71 -4.84 0.53
N ALA A 134 -6.33 -5.58 1.44
CA ALA A 134 -6.54 -7.01 1.28
C ALA A 134 -7.37 -7.34 0.03
N LEU A 135 -8.46 -6.58 -0.20
CA LEU A 135 -9.27 -6.70 -1.42
C LEU A 135 -8.43 -6.38 -2.67
N THR A 136 -7.65 -5.30 -2.65
CA THR A 136 -6.80 -4.90 -3.77
C THR A 136 -5.77 -5.98 -4.10
N ALA A 137 -5.12 -6.55 -3.08
CA ALA A 137 -4.18 -7.65 -3.23
C ALA A 137 -4.84 -8.90 -3.82
N HIS A 138 -6.03 -9.24 -3.35
CA HIS A 138 -6.81 -10.36 -3.87
C HIS A 138 -7.16 -10.18 -5.36
N LEU A 139 -7.67 -9.02 -5.75
CA LEU A 139 -7.95 -8.69 -7.15
C LEU A 139 -6.67 -8.69 -8.01
N GLY A 140 -5.56 -8.20 -7.47
CA GLY A 140 -4.25 -8.24 -8.13
C GLY A 140 -3.74 -9.66 -8.34
N GLY A 141 -4.01 -10.57 -7.39
CA GLY A 141 -3.70 -12.01 -7.52
C GLY A 141 -4.38 -12.66 -8.74
N PHE A 142 -5.65 -12.34 -9.01
CA PHE A 142 -6.33 -12.78 -10.22
C PHE A 142 -5.72 -12.19 -11.49
N LEU A 143 -5.37 -10.90 -11.49
CA LEU A 143 -4.74 -10.26 -12.65
C LEU A 143 -3.34 -10.80 -12.96
N SER A 144 -2.62 -11.27 -11.95
CA SER A 144 -1.30 -11.88 -12.10
C SER A 144 -1.33 -13.38 -12.42
N GLY A 145 -2.51 -14.00 -12.42
CA GLY A 145 -2.68 -15.44 -12.65
C GLY A 145 -2.28 -16.32 -11.45
N VAL A 146 -2.11 -15.74 -10.25
CA VAL A 146 -1.80 -16.50 -9.03
C VAL A 146 -3.05 -17.17 -8.46
N ASN A 147 -4.22 -16.57 -8.63
CA ASN A 147 -5.50 -17.03 -8.10
C ASN A 147 -6.39 -17.67 -9.19
N THR A 148 -5.82 -18.40 -10.12
CA THR A 148 -6.57 -19.12 -11.20
C THR A 148 -7.06 -20.47 -10.73
#